data_86d4bf2e050abc6e6124b4b9acf87883
#
_entry.id   86d4bf2e050abc6e6124b4b9acf87883
#
_cell.length_a   1.000
_cell.length_b   1.000
_cell.length_c   1.000
_cell.angle_alpha   90.00
_cell.angle_beta   90.00
_cell.angle_gamma   90.00
#
_symmetry.space_group_name_H-M   'P 1'
#
loop_
_entity.id
_entity.type
_entity.pdbx_description
1 polymer ?
#
loop_
_entity_poly.entity_id
_entity_poly.type
_entity_poly.pdbx_seq_one_letter_code
_entity_poly.pdbx_strand_id
1 'polypeptide(L)'
;GEFSFVLAASGVSAGLLNENTYQMFLALSVISMMLTPGLISASKPFAAGVCRVLKKIGLNVHDGDTEAAEETASELTDHIIIIGFGFSGKTLANAAKECHLPFNILEMNPETVNRYRGRLPISYGDASQPSILESLGIERARAIAIVISDPAAVRAIVVKARAANPQITIIARTRFVTEVGPLHALGANYVVAEEFESALEVFSQVLSTYLVPRQDIERLCD
;
A
#
# COMPACT_ATOMS: atom_id res chain seq x y z
N GLY A 1 -2.40 -5.96 27.30
CA GLY A 1 -2.10 -4.59 26.97
C GLY A 1 -1.83 -3.75 28.21
N GLU A 2 -1.39 -2.52 28.05
CA GLU A 2 -0.96 -1.59 29.11
C GLU A 2 -2.00 -1.44 30.25
N PHE A 3 -3.27 -1.38 29.90
CA PHE A 3 -4.35 -1.28 30.87
C PHE A 3 -4.48 -2.48 31.81
N SER A 4 -4.00 -3.66 31.43
CA SER A 4 -4.03 -4.84 32.28
C SER A 4 -3.18 -4.70 33.52
N PHE A 5 -2.08 -3.93 33.47
CA PHE A 5 -1.25 -3.65 34.63
C PHE A 5 -1.95 -2.75 35.63
N VAL A 6 -2.63 -1.70 35.13
CA VAL A 6 -3.39 -0.79 35.98
C VAL A 6 -4.57 -1.53 36.65
N LEU A 7 -5.26 -2.37 35.89
CA LEU A 7 -6.37 -3.17 36.42
C LEU A 7 -5.91 -4.18 37.46
N ALA A 8 -4.79 -4.85 37.24
CA ALA A 8 -4.21 -5.79 38.18
C ALA A 8 -3.74 -5.10 39.48
N ALA A 9 -3.09 -3.92 39.37
CA ALA A 9 -2.69 -3.12 40.52
C ALA A 9 -3.92 -2.65 41.34
N SER A 10 -4.98 -2.23 40.66
CA SER A 10 -6.26 -1.89 41.31
C SER A 10 -6.90 -3.10 42.01
N GLY A 11 -6.78 -4.28 41.42
CA GLY A 11 -7.26 -5.56 42.02
C GLY A 11 -6.53 -5.91 43.32
N VAL A 12 -5.21 -5.66 43.38
CA VAL A 12 -4.42 -5.83 44.61
C VAL A 12 -4.88 -4.83 45.68
N SER A 13 -5.00 -3.56 45.31
CA SER A 13 -5.45 -2.51 46.26
C SER A 13 -6.86 -2.72 46.79
N ALA A 14 -7.70 -3.35 45.99
CA ALA A 14 -9.08 -3.74 46.40
C ALA A 14 -9.16 -5.07 47.19
N GLY A 15 -8.01 -5.74 47.42
CA GLY A 15 -7.96 -7.02 48.12
C GLY A 15 -8.52 -8.22 47.34
N LEU A 16 -8.74 -8.04 46.01
CA LEU A 16 -9.25 -9.10 45.11
C LEU A 16 -8.14 -10.01 44.57
N LEU A 17 -6.90 -9.54 44.55
CA LEU A 17 -5.73 -10.29 44.12
C LEU A 17 -4.69 -10.30 45.23
N ASN A 18 -4.03 -11.43 45.45
CA ASN A 18 -2.92 -11.51 46.35
C ASN A 18 -1.59 -11.07 45.62
N GLU A 19 -0.62 -10.62 46.37
CA GLU A 19 0.66 -10.10 45.87
C GLU A 19 1.41 -11.12 44.97
N ASN A 20 1.38 -12.39 45.33
CA ASN A 20 2.04 -13.46 44.56
C ASN A 20 1.39 -13.63 43.17
N THR A 21 0.08 -13.57 43.10
CA THR A 21 -0.64 -13.66 41.81
C THR A 21 -0.34 -12.45 40.92
N TYR A 22 -0.24 -11.27 41.52
CA TYR A 22 0.12 -10.04 40.82
C TYR A 22 1.55 -10.12 40.25
N GLN A 23 2.50 -10.57 41.04
CA GLN A 23 3.90 -10.72 40.57
C GLN A 23 4.01 -11.79 39.46
N MET A 24 3.30 -12.90 39.59
CA MET A 24 3.26 -13.91 38.53
C MET A 24 2.66 -13.35 37.22
N PHE A 25 1.60 -12.55 37.31
CA PHE A 25 1.00 -11.89 36.16
C PHE A 25 2.00 -10.91 35.50
N LEU A 26 2.71 -10.11 36.29
CA LEU A 26 3.74 -9.19 35.77
C LEU A 26 4.85 -9.95 35.06
N ALA A 27 5.40 -10.99 35.69
CA ALA A 27 6.47 -11.80 35.10
C ALA A 27 6.06 -12.43 33.76
N LEU A 28 4.85 -13.03 33.72
CA LEU A 28 4.32 -13.63 32.50
C LEU A 28 4.09 -12.60 31.41
N SER A 29 3.61 -11.41 31.76
CA SER A 29 3.37 -10.32 30.81
C SER A 29 4.68 -9.82 30.20
N VAL A 30 5.72 -9.63 30.98
CA VAL A 30 7.04 -9.21 30.51
C VAL A 30 7.66 -10.29 29.59
N ILE A 31 7.60 -11.55 29.99
CA ILE A 31 8.09 -12.67 29.17
C ILE A 31 7.36 -12.72 27.83
N SER A 32 6.01 -12.60 27.82
CA SER A 32 5.24 -12.63 26.58
C SER A 32 5.57 -11.46 25.65
N MET A 33 5.81 -10.27 26.20
CA MET A 33 6.24 -9.11 25.41
C MET A 33 7.64 -9.33 24.79
N MET A 34 8.59 -9.90 25.56
CA MET A 34 9.92 -10.23 25.05
C MET A 34 9.91 -11.31 23.97
N LEU A 35 9.00 -12.28 24.05
CA LEU A 35 8.89 -13.33 23.04
C LEU A 35 8.24 -12.82 21.73
N THR A 36 7.41 -11.79 21.79
CA THR A 36 6.60 -11.32 20.65
C THR A 36 7.45 -10.98 19.40
N PRO A 37 8.55 -10.21 19.46
CA PRO A 37 9.37 -9.94 18.29
C PRO A 37 9.99 -11.21 17.66
N GLY A 38 10.39 -12.14 18.52
CA GLY A 38 10.92 -13.45 18.08
C GLY A 38 9.85 -14.28 17.34
N LEU A 39 8.64 -14.33 17.87
CA LEU A 39 7.51 -15.03 17.26
C LEU A 39 7.10 -14.39 15.92
N ILE A 40 7.10 -13.06 15.84
CA ILE A 40 6.84 -12.35 14.58
C ILE A 40 7.90 -12.68 13.54
N SER A 41 9.17 -12.66 13.91
CA SER A 41 10.27 -13.01 12.99
C SER A 41 10.22 -14.48 12.54
N ALA A 42 9.81 -15.38 13.43
CA ALA A 42 9.65 -16.81 13.15
C ALA A 42 8.34 -17.13 12.38
N SER A 43 7.38 -16.21 12.31
CA SER A 43 6.06 -16.46 11.69
C SER A 43 6.16 -16.82 10.20
N LYS A 44 7.04 -16.15 9.44
CA LYS A 44 7.23 -16.41 8.00
C LYS A 44 7.72 -17.84 7.70
N PRO A 45 8.85 -18.33 8.30
CA PRO A 45 9.28 -19.70 8.07
C PRO A 45 8.31 -20.73 8.65
N PHE A 46 7.61 -20.40 9.75
CA PHE A 46 6.62 -21.29 10.35
C PHE A 46 5.38 -21.43 9.46
N ALA A 47 4.86 -20.33 8.93
CA ALA A 47 3.73 -20.35 7.98
C ALA A 47 4.07 -21.16 6.73
N ALA A 48 5.26 -20.95 6.14
CA ALA A 48 5.72 -21.75 5.00
C ALA A 48 5.84 -23.26 5.32
N GLY A 49 6.25 -23.61 6.53
CA GLY A 49 6.31 -24.98 7.02
C GLY A 49 4.91 -25.61 7.16
N VAL A 50 3.98 -24.89 7.77
CA VAL A 50 2.58 -25.31 7.95
C VAL A 50 1.88 -25.48 6.60
N CYS A 51 2.00 -24.53 5.68
CA CYS A 51 1.42 -24.63 4.34
C CYS A 51 1.96 -25.85 3.58
N ARG A 52 3.27 -26.15 3.71
CA ARG A 52 3.87 -27.34 3.10
C ARG A 52 3.31 -28.64 3.65
N VAL A 53 3.06 -28.71 4.95
CA VAL A 53 2.46 -29.88 5.62
C VAL A 53 0.98 -30.01 5.23
N LEU A 54 0.22 -28.93 5.20
CA LEU A 54 -1.20 -28.93 4.82
C LEU A 54 -1.40 -29.33 3.35
N LYS A 55 -0.53 -28.88 2.44
CA LYS A 55 -0.50 -29.36 1.04
C LYS A 55 -0.26 -30.88 0.96
N LYS A 56 0.57 -31.44 1.83
CA LYS A 56 0.81 -32.91 1.88
C LYS A 56 -0.39 -33.72 2.37
N ILE A 57 -1.26 -33.14 3.18
CA ILE A 57 -2.46 -33.79 3.76
C ILE A 57 -3.69 -33.63 2.82
N GLY A 58 -3.51 -33.02 1.63
CA GLY A 58 -4.60 -32.82 0.66
C GLY A 58 -5.61 -31.73 1.06
N LEU A 59 -5.32 -30.97 2.12
CA LEU A 59 -6.04 -29.74 2.41
C LEU A 59 -5.49 -28.67 1.46
N ASN A 60 -6.27 -28.33 0.43
CA ASN A 60 -6.03 -27.16 -0.40
C ASN A 60 -6.10 -25.92 0.51
N VAL A 61 -4.99 -25.61 1.17
CA VAL A 61 -4.77 -24.26 1.65
C VAL A 61 -4.62 -23.45 0.37
N HIS A 62 -5.66 -22.75 0.04
CA HIS A 62 -5.73 -21.84 -1.07
C HIS A 62 -4.66 -20.74 -0.82
N ASP A 63 -3.42 -21.01 -1.21
CA ASP A 63 -2.50 -19.96 -1.64
C ASP A 63 -3.20 -19.38 -2.86
N GLY A 64 -4.19 -18.52 -2.57
CA GLY A 64 -5.18 -18.18 -3.56
C GLY A 64 -4.49 -17.60 -4.78
N ASP A 65 -4.60 -18.30 -5.90
CA ASP A 65 -4.47 -17.78 -7.28
C ASP A 65 -3.42 -16.68 -7.52
N THR A 66 -2.38 -16.62 -6.69
CA THR A 66 -1.23 -15.74 -6.89
C THR A 66 -0.53 -16.15 -8.19
N GLU A 67 -0.41 -17.44 -8.43
CA GLU A 67 0.28 -17.97 -9.61
C GLU A 67 -0.42 -17.56 -10.94
N ALA A 68 -1.74 -17.65 -11.04
CA ALA A 68 -2.45 -17.30 -12.27
C ALA A 68 -2.50 -15.78 -12.54
N ALA A 69 -2.55 -14.94 -11.50
CA ALA A 69 -2.47 -13.49 -11.62
C ALA A 69 -1.03 -13.04 -11.90
N GLU A 70 -0.03 -13.72 -11.33
CA GLU A 70 1.39 -13.49 -11.57
C GLU A 70 1.81 -13.91 -12.98
N GLU A 71 1.33 -15.04 -13.51
CA GLU A 71 1.61 -15.46 -14.89
C GLU A 71 1.07 -14.44 -15.90
N THR A 72 -0.18 -13.98 -15.74
CA THR A 72 -0.78 -12.99 -16.66
C THR A 72 -0.10 -11.61 -16.53
N ALA A 73 0.30 -11.22 -15.32
CA ALA A 73 1.02 -9.96 -15.07
C ALA A 73 2.43 -9.98 -15.69
N SER A 74 3.09 -11.13 -15.64
CA SER A 74 4.46 -11.31 -16.14
C SER A 74 4.57 -11.28 -17.67
N GLU A 75 3.48 -11.51 -18.41
CA GLU A 75 3.47 -11.51 -19.88
C GLU A 75 3.20 -10.14 -20.52
N LEU A 76 2.68 -9.16 -19.74
CA LEU A 76 2.35 -7.84 -20.28
C LEU A 76 3.59 -7.04 -20.65
N THR A 77 3.49 -6.32 -21.77
CA THR A 77 4.48 -5.36 -22.24
C THR A 77 3.78 -4.04 -22.52
N ASP A 78 4.52 -2.92 -22.40
CA ASP A 78 4.02 -1.58 -22.70
C ASP A 78 2.75 -1.22 -21.89
N HIS A 79 2.67 -1.72 -20.67
CA HIS A 79 1.52 -1.64 -19.79
C HIS A 79 1.70 -0.61 -18.66
N ILE A 80 0.61 -0.33 -17.95
CA ILE A 80 0.58 0.55 -16.79
C ILE A 80 0.56 -0.31 -15.51
N ILE A 81 1.46 -0.04 -14.57
CA ILE A 81 1.41 -0.60 -13.23
C ILE A 81 0.72 0.41 -12.31
N ILE A 82 -0.38 0.02 -11.66
CA ILE A 82 -1.13 0.86 -10.73
C ILE A 82 -0.89 0.35 -9.31
N ILE A 83 -0.23 1.17 -8.48
CA ILE A 83 0.05 0.84 -7.07
C ILE A 83 -0.99 1.52 -6.17
N GLY A 84 -1.83 0.68 -5.56
CA GLY A 84 -2.97 1.10 -4.73
C GLY A 84 -4.29 1.10 -5.48
N PHE A 85 -5.34 0.53 -4.87
CA PHE A 85 -6.67 0.41 -5.46
C PHE A 85 -7.75 1.13 -4.63
N GLY A 86 -7.38 2.30 -4.07
CA GLY A 86 -8.31 3.26 -3.49
C GLY A 86 -9.13 4.00 -4.55
N PHE A 87 -9.63 5.19 -4.24
CA PHE A 87 -10.43 5.99 -5.18
C PHE A 87 -9.67 6.29 -6.47
N SER A 88 -8.47 6.85 -6.37
CA SER A 88 -7.65 7.22 -7.53
C SER A 88 -7.24 6.01 -8.39
N GLY A 89 -6.84 4.90 -7.74
CA GLY A 89 -6.48 3.68 -8.45
C GLY A 89 -7.66 3.05 -9.19
N LYS A 90 -8.86 3.07 -8.61
CA LYS A 90 -10.08 2.61 -9.28
C LYS A 90 -10.44 3.46 -10.49
N THR A 91 -10.35 4.79 -10.34
CA THR A 91 -10.62 5.73 -11.42
C THR A 91 -9.65 5.53 -12.58
N LEU A 92 -8.35 5.40 -12.27
CA LEU A 92 -7.31 5.16 -13.27
C LEU A 92 -7.50 3.80 -13.97
N ALA A 93 -7.80 2.73 -13.22
CA ALA A 93 -8.05 1.41 -13.78
C ALA A 93 -9.28 1.40 -14.72
N ASN A 94 -10.36 2.11 -14.36
CA ASN A 94 -11.53 2.25 -15.21
C ASN A 94 -11.19 3.01 -16.49
N ALA A 95 -10.47 4.13 -16.39
CA ALA A 95 -10.02 4.89 -17.55
C ALA A 95 -9.11 4.06 -18.48
N ALA A 96 -8.15 3.33 -17.90
CA ALA A 96 -7.29 2.44 -18.67
C ALA A 96 -8.08 1.35 -19.41
N LYS A 97 -9.09 0.78 -18.74
CA LYS A 97 -9.99 -0.22 -19.35
C LYS A 97 -10.80 0.36 -20.50
N GLU A 98 -11.38 1.55 -20.34
CA GLU A 98 -12.14 2.24 -21.40
C GLU A 98 -11.25 2.60 -22.59
N CYS A 99 -10.01 3.00 -22.34
CA CYS A 99 -9.03 3.29 -23.37
C CYS A 99 -8.33 2.05 -23.96
N HIS A 100 -8.71 0.84 -23.52
CA HIS A 100 -8.09 -0.44 -23.94
C HIS A 100 -6.57 -0.50 -23.72
N LEU A 101 -6.07 0.20 -22.68
CA LEU A 101 -4.67 0.18 -22.30
C LEU A 101 -4.39 -1.04 -21.41
N PRO A 102 -3.32 -1.79 -21.65
CA PRO A 102 -2.95 -2.89 -20.76
C PRO A 102 -2.49 -2.35 -19.41
N PHE A 103 -2.95 -2.96 -18.32
CA PHE A 103 -2.57 -2.53 -16.97
C PHE A 103 -2.60 -3.70 -15.98
N ASN A 104 -1.84 -3.54 -14.90
CA ASN A 104 -1.86 -4.38 -13.71
C ASN A 104 -2.08 -3.52 -12.47
N ILE A 105 -2.74 -4.07 -11.47
CA ILE A 105 -3.01 -3.41 -10.20
C ILE A 105 -2.33 -4.19 -9.08
N LEU A 106 -1.63 -3.48 -8.20
CA LEU A 106 -1.10 -4.03 -6.95
C LEU A 106 -1.79 -3.36 -5.76
N GLU A 107 -2.31 -4.18 -4.85
CA GLU A 107 -3.02 -3.71 -3.65
C GLU A 107 -2.58 -4.51 -2.43
N MET A 108 -2.40 -3.84 -1.29
CA MET A 108 -2.00 -4.48 -0.02
C MET A 108 -3.18 -4.95 0.83
N ASN A 109 -4.41 -4.52 0.53
CA ASN A 109 -5.58 -4.97 1.26
C ASN A 109 -6.13 -6.28 0.64
N PRO A 110 -6.01 -7.43 1.33
CA PRO A 110 -6.43 -8.72 0.80
C PRO A 110 -7.94 -8.80 0.55
N GLU A 111 -8.77 -8.10 1.33
CA GLU A 111 -10.22 -8.06 1.12
C GLU A 111 -10.57 -7.35 -0.19
N THR A 112 -9.87 -6.26 -0.50
CA THR A 112 -10.03 -5.54 -1.76
C THR A 112 -9.60 -6.41 -2.94
N VAL A 113 -8.44 -7.05 -2.85
CA VAL A 113 -7.96 -7.97 -3.88
C VAL A 113 -8.97 -9.09 -4.13
N ASN A 114 -9.44 -9.77 -3.08
CA ASN A 114 -10.39 -10.87 -3.20
C ASN A 114 -11.73 -10.43 -3.82
N ARG A 115 -12.19 -9.21 -3.53
CA ARG A 115 -13.43 -8.65 -4.08
C ARG A 115 -13.38 -8.41 -5.59
N TYR A 116 -12.23 -8.03 -6.12
CA TYR A 116 -12.06 -7.65 -7.53
C TYR A 116 -11.31 -8.69 -8.36
N ARG A 117 -10.78 -9.73 -7.75
CA ARG A 117 -10.13 -10.87 -8.41
C ARG A 117 -11.08 -11.51 -9.43
N GLY A 118 -10.56 -11.86 -10.59
CA GLY A 118 -11.35 -12.41 -11.70
C GLY A 118 -12.16 -11.36 -12.50
N ARG A 119 -12.21 -10.10 -12.06
CA ARG A 119 -12.84 -8.99 -12.79
C ARG A 119 -11.83 -7.97 -13.30
N LEU A 120 -10.72 -7.83 -12.59
CA LEU A 120 -9.62 -6.93 -12.90
C LEU A 120 -8.28 -7.66 -12.70
N PRO A 121 -7.23 -7.26 -13.42
CA PRO A 121 -5.88 -7.77 -13.23
C PRO A 121 -5.27 -7.18 -11.95
N ILE A 122 -5.71 -7.68 -10.80
CA ILE A 122 -5.33 -7.20 -9.48
C ILE A 122 -4.61 -8.28 -8.70
N SER A 123 -3.44 -7.96 -8.16
CA SER A 123 -2.58 -8.82 -7.36
C SER A 123 -2.42 -8.26 -5.95
N TYR A 124 -2.19 -9.16 -5.00
CA TYR A 124 -1.83 -8.79 -3.63
C TYR A 124 -0.32 -8.67 -3.50
N GLY A 125 0.17 -7.59 -2.89
CA GLY A 125 1.58 -7.47 -2.60
C GLY A 125 1.99 -6.09 -2.08
N ASP A 126 3.24 -6.03 -1.63
CA ASP A 126 3.89 -4.80 -1.19
C ASP A 126 4.88 -4.32 -2.26
N ALA A 127 4.54 -3.22 -2.92
CA ALA A 127 5.37 -2.60 -3.96
C ALA A 127 6.74 -2.12 -3.44
N SER A 128 6.92 -2.03 -2.14
CA SER A 128 8.23 -1.74 -1.55
C SER A 128 9.21 -2.91 -1.64
N GLN A 129 8.77 -4.09 -2.09
CA GLN A 129 9.62 -5.26 -2.32
C GLN A 129 9.99 -5.35 -3.81
N PRO A 130 11.30 -5.38 -4.17
CA PRO A 130 11.74 -5.44 -5.57
C PRO A 130 11.16 -6.62 -6.34
N SER A 131 11.11 -7.81 -5.73
CA SER A 131 10.57 -9.03 -6.35
C SER A 131 9.11 -8.89 -6.79
N ILE A 132 8.31 -8.08 -6.07
CA ILE A 132 6.92 -7.80 -6.44
C ILE A 132 6.84 -6.89 -7.67
N LEU A 133 7.71 -5.89 -7.77
CA LEU A 133 7.77 -5.04 -8.98
C LEU A 133 8.25 -5.83 -10.20
N GLU A 134 9.20 -6.75 -10.01
CA GLU A 134 9.66 -7.66 -11.06
C GLU A 134 8.55 -8.58 -11.55
N SER A 135 7.76 -9.18 -10.64
CA SER A 135 6.61 -10.04 -11.00
C SER A 135 5.53 -9.28 -11.77
N LEU A 136 5.40 -7.97 -11.57
CA LEU A 136 4.51 -7.11 -12.35
C LEU A 136 5.09 -6.69 -13.72
N GLY A 137 6.28 -7.13 -14.06
CA GLY A 137 6.93 -6.81 -15.33
C GLY A 137 7.40 -5.37 -15.45
N ILE A 138 7.91 -4.77 -14.36
CA ILE A 138 8.32 -3.37 -14.31
C ILE A 138 9.34 -3.01 -15.39
N GLU A 139 10.22 -3.94 -15.78
CA GLU A 139 11.22 -3.73 -16.83
C GLU A 139 10.61 -3.45 -18.20
N ARG A 140 9.39 -3.98 -18.43
CA ARG A 140 8.65 -3.86 -19.70
C ARG A 140 7.45 -2.92 -19.62
N ALA A 141 7.20 -2.35 -18.43
CA ALA A 141 6.12 -1.40 -18.21
C ALA A 141 6.45 -0.05 -18.82
N ARG A 142 5.45 0.62 -19.39
CA ARG A 142 5.56 1.99 -19.90
C ARG A 142 5.49 3.01 -18.76
N ALA A 143 4.60 2.78 -17.81
CA ALA A 143 4.39 3.71 -16.72
C ALA A 143 4.03 2.99 -15.42
N ILE A 144 4.38 3.62 -14.31
CA ILE A 144 3.91 3.23 -12.97
C ILE A 144 3.21 4.42 -12.32
N ALA A 145 1.98 4.20 -11.87
CA ALA A 145 1.18 5.18 -11.15
C ALA A 145 1.09 4.77 -9.67
N ILE A 146 1.72 5.54 -8.80
CA ILE A 146 1.78 5.30 -7.36
C ILE A 146 0.74 6.19 -6.69
N VAL A 147 -0.42 5.60 -6.33
CA VAL A 147 -1.59 6.35 -5.83
C VAL A 147 -1.97 5.95 -4.40
N ILE A 148 -0.98 5.53 -3.62
CA ILE A 148 -1.11 5.27 -2.18
C ILE A 148 -0.87 6.55 -1.36
N SER A 149 -1.26 6.52 -0.07
CA SER A 149 -1.22 7.72 0.78
C SER A 149 -0.03 7.80 1.74
N ASP A 150 0.76 6.72 1.89
CA ASP A 150 1.93 6.69 2.78
C ASP A 150 3.15 7.31 2.09
N PRO A 151 3.65 8.48 2.54
CA PRO A 151 4.78 9.15 1.89
C PRO A 151 6.07 8.35 1.94
N ALA A 152 6.30 7.56 3.00
CA ALA A 152 7.50 6.75 3.13
C ALA A 152 7.50 5.60 2.11
N ALA A 153 6.35 4.93 1.96
CA ALA A 153 6.16 3.88 0.96
C ALA A 153 6.27 4.45 -0.47
N VAL A 154 5.66 5.61 -0.75
CA VAL A 154 5.77 6.28 -2.07
C VAL A 154 7.22 6.53 -2.43
N ARG A 155 8.02 7.14 -1.54
CA ARG A 155 9.46 7.39 -1.77
C ARG A 155 10.22 6.09 -2.03
N ALA A 156 9.98 5.05 -1.22
CA ALA A 156 10.65 3.76 -1.38
C ALA A 156 10.34 3.10 -2.73
N ILE A 157 9.08 3.17 -3.18
CA ILE A 157 8.64 2.60 -4.45
C ILE A 157 9.23 3.38 -5.62
N VAL A 158 9.25 4.72 -5.59
CA VAL A 158 9.87 5.56 -6.64
C VAL A 158 11.33 5.17 -6.85
N VAL A 159 12.12 5.07 -5.77
CA VAL A 159 13.54 4.68 -5.85
C VAL A 159 13.70 3.31 -6.49
N LYS A 160 12.91 2.32 -6.06
CA LYS A 160 13.00 0.94 -6.56
C LYS A 160 12.51 0.81 -8.00
N ALA A 161 11.43 1.49 -8.34
CA ALA A 161 10.92 1.53 -9.70
C ALA A 161 11.94 2.13 -10.68
N ARG A 162 12.58 3.24 -10.31
CA ARG A 162 13.62 3.87 -11.12
C ARG A 162 14.86 2.99 -11.24
N ALA A 163 15.25 2.29 -10.17
CA ALA A 163 16.38 1.36 -10.21
C ALA A 163 16.11 0.13 -11.09
N ALA A 164 14.88 -0.40 -11.06
CA ALA A 164 14.48 -1.55 -11.86
C ALA A 164 14.29 -1.21 -13.35
N ASN A 165 13.76 -0.02 -13.66
CA ASN A 165 13.58 0.44 -15.03
C ASN A 165 13.94 1.93 -15.13
N PRO A 166 15.16 2.25 -15.65
CA PRO A 166 15.60 3.63 -15.81
C PRO A 166 14.75 4.48 -16.77
N GLN A 167 13.97 3.87 -17.65
CA GLN A 167 13.16 4.56 -18.67
C GLN A 167 11.67 4.66 -18.33
N ILE A 168 11.22 4.01 -17.26
CA ILE A 168 9.79 3.99 -16.89
C ILE A 168 9.30 5.40 -16.54
N THR A 169 8.09 5.75 -16.98
CA THR A 169 7.44 6.98 -16.54
C THR A 169 6.82 6.76 -15.16
N ILE A 170 7.33 7.47 -14.16
CA ILE A 170 6.85 7.37 -12.77
C ILE A 170 5.94 8.56 -12.47
N ILE A 171 4.68 8.26 -12.18
CA ILE A 171 3.66 9.22 -11.74
C ILE A 171 3.38 8.92 -10.27
N ALA A 172 3.64 9.87 -9.38
CA ALA A 172 3.42 9.70 -7.96
C ALA A 172 2.38 10.69 -7.44
N ARG A 173 1.43 10.21 -6.66
CA ARG A 173 0.53 11.03 -5.88
C ARG A 173 1.09 11.22 -4.48
N THR A 174 1.02 12.44 -3.97
CA THR A 174 1.32 12.76 -2.58
C THR A 174 0.23 13.63 -1.98
N ARG A 175 0.12 13.60 -0.65
CA ARG A 175 -0.78 14.50 0.04
C ARG A 175 -0.19 15.92 0.14
N PHE A 176 1.12 16.02 0.40
CA PHE A 176 1.78 17.25 0.78
C PHE A 176 2.59 17.88 -0.34
N VAL A 177 2.46 19.17 -0.56
CA VAL A 177 3.26 19.94 -1.53
C VAL A 177 4.76 19.83 -1.24
N THR A 178 5.13 19.73 0.04
CA THR A 178 6.53 19.60 0.47
C THR A 178 7.22 18.31 -0.03
N GLU A 179 6.47 17.30 -0.41
CA GLU A 179 7.00 16.04 -0.96
C GLU A 179 7.30 16.11 -2.48
N VAL A 180 6.83 17.13 -3.18
CA VAL A 180 6.98 17.24 -4.64
C VAL A 180 8.45 17.27 -5.04
N GLY A 181 9.23 18.18 -4.47
CA GLY A 181 10.67 18.29 -4.75
C GLY A 181 11.45 17.02 -4.42
N PRO A 182 11.32 16.47 -3.21
CA PRO A 182 11.92 15.19 -2.84
C PRO A 182 11.58 14.03 -3.79
N LEU A 183 10.32 13.88 -4.21
CA LEU A 183 9.91 12.81 -5.13
C LEU A 183 10.51 12.98 -6.54
N HIS A 184 10.59 14.21 -7.04
CA HIS A 184 11.30 14.47 -8.29
C HIS A 184 12.80 14.16 -8.18
N ALA A 185 13.45 14.53 -7.08
CA ALA A 185 14.85 14.21 -6.82
C ALA A 185 15.12 12.70 -6.75
N LEU A 186 14.15 11.91 -6.30
CA LEU A 186 14.20 10.45 -6.29
C LEU A 186 13.91 9.80 -7.64
N GLY A 187 13.48 10.56 -8.64
CA GLY A 187 13.29 10.11 -10.02
C GLY A 187 11.83 10.00 -10.47
N ALA A 188 10.86 10.57 -9.74
CA ALA A 188 9.49 10.70 -10.24
C ALA A 188 9.44 11.70 -11.41
N ASN A 189 8.76 11.34 -12.51
CA ASN A 189 8.58 12.23 -13.66
C ASN A 189 7.48 13.26 -13.38
N TYR A 190 6.39 12.81 -12.78
CA TYR A 190 5.24 13.64 -12.44
C TYR A 190 4.84 13.40 -10.98
N VAL A 191 4.57 14.48 -10.27
CA VAL A 191 4.12 14.42 -8.89
C VAL A 191 2.88 15.28 -8.73
N VAL A 192 1.78 14.66 -8.30
CA VAL A 192 0.50 15.33 -8.06
C VAL A 192 0.32 15.48 -6.55
N ALA A 193 0.29 16.72 -6.07
CA ALA A 193 0.06 17.04 -4.66
C ALA A 193 -1.41 17.37 -4.42
N GLU A 194 -2.12 16.55 -3.62
CA GLU A 194 -3.55 16.72 -3.34
C GLU A 194 -3.88 18.08 -2.72
N GLU A 195 -3.03 18.57 -1.82
CA GLU A 195 -3.22 19.89 -1.20
C GLU A 195 -3.23 21.00 -2.23
N PHE A 196 -2.35 20.92 -3.23
CA PHE A 196 -2.27 21.92 -4.29
C PHE A 196 -3.49 21.85 -5.21
N GLU A 197 -3.84 20.67 -5.70
CA GLU A 197 -5.01 20.47 -6.56
C GLU A 197 -6.31 20.90 -5.87
N SER A 198 -6.47 20.54 -4.59
CA SER A 198 -7.63 20.95 -3.80
C SER A 198 -7.69 22.46 -3.59
N ALA A 199 -6.54 23.10 -3.37
CA ALA A 199 -6.47 24.55 -3.22
C ALA A 199 -6.84 25.29 -4.51
N LEU A 200 -6.35 24.77 -5.67
CA LEU A 200 -6.71 25.33 -6.97
C LEU A 200 -8.23 25.24 -7.24
N GLU A 201 -8.83 24.07 -6.94
CA GLU A 201 -10.28 23.90 -7.12
C GLU A 201 -11.06 24.87 -6.23
N VAL A 202 -10.72 24.99 -4.94
CA VAL A 202 -11.34 25.95 -4.02
C VAL A 202 -11.17 27.39 -4.53
N PHE A 203 -9.97 27.74 -4.98
CA PHE A 203 -9.67 29.07 -5.53
C PHE A 203 -10.51 29.36 -6.79
N SER A 204 -10.57 28.39 -7.70
CA SER A 204 -11.39 28.48 -8.93
C SER A 204 -12.87 28.72 -8.59
N GLN A 205 -13.43 27.98 -7.63
CA GLN A 205 -14.83 28.15 -7.21
C GLN A 205 -15.07 29.52 -6.58
N VAL A 206 -14.16 29.99 -5.73
CA VAL A 206 -14.26 31.33 -5.14
C VAL A 206 -14.27 32.41 -6.23
N LEU A 207 -13.30 32.40 -7.15
CA LEU A 207 -13.23 33.40 -8.23
C LEU A 207 -14.46 33.35 -9.14
N SER A 208 -15.01 32.17 -9.40
CA SER A 208 -16.25 32.02 -10.18
C SER A 208 -17.44 32.75 -9.53
N THR A 209 -17.52 32.78 -8.19
CA THR A 209 -18.60 33.52 -7.50
C THR A 209 -18.48 35.02 -7.65
N TYR A 210 -17.28 35.54 -7.97
CA TYR A 210 -17.03 36.95 -8.27
C TYR A 210 -17.12 37.28 -9.78
N LEU A 211 -17.64 36.34 -10.57
CA LEU A 211 -17.81 36.48 -12.04
C LEU A 211 -16.49 36.74 -12.79
N VAL A 212 -15.38 36.26 -12.26
CA VAL A 212 -14.09 36.28 -12.98
C VAL A 212 -14.18 35.31 -14.16
N PRO A 213 -13.80 35.73 -15.38
CA PRO A 213 -13.83 34.86 -16.56
C PRO A 213 -12.96 33.62 -16.36
N ARG A 214 -13.45 32.47 -16.82
CA ARG A 214 -12.74 31.19 -16.68
C ARG A 214 -11.33 31.19 -17.27
N GLN A 215 -11.11 31.89 -18.38
CA GLN A 215 -9.80 32.07 -18.99
C GLN A 215 -8.78 32.79 -18.10
N ASP A 216 -9.24 33.77 -17.29
CA ASP A 216 -8.38 34.47 -16.36
C ASP A 216 -8.09 33.61 -15.12
N ILE A 217 -9.05 32.80 -14.69
CA ILE A 217 -8.84 31.82 -13.60
C ILE A 217 -7.79 30.78 -14.01
N GLU A 218 -7.91 30.18 -15.19
CA GLU A 218 -6.96 29.21 -15.72
C GLU A 218 -5.53 29.80 -15.80
N ARG A 219 -5.39 31.04 -16.26
CA ARG A 219 -4.09 31.74 -16.29
C ARG A 219 -3.46 31.98 -14.93
N LEU A 220 -4.27 32.16 -13.87
CA LEU A 220 -3.78 32.37 -12.50
C LEU A 220 -3.43 31.03 -11.79
N CYS A 221 -3.88 29.92 -12.32
CA CYS A 221 -3.62 28.58 -11.80
C CYS A 221 -2.39 27.90 -12.44
N ASP A 222 -1.93 28.39 -13.58
CA ASP A 222 -0.69 27.96 -14.27
C ASP A 222 0.54 28.65 -13.64
#